data_2a0111040fbbd6ef959251dcbb59fde5
#
_entry.id   2a0111040fbbd6ef959251dcbb59fde5
#
_cell.length_a   1.000
_cell.length_b   1.000
_cell.length_c   1.000
_cell.angle_alpha   90.00
_cell.angle_beta   90.00
_cell.angle_gamma   90.00
#
_symmetry.space_group_name_H-M   'P 1'
#
loop_
_entity.id
_entity.type
_entity.pdbx_description
1 polymer ?
#
loop_
_entity_poly.entity_id
_entity_poly.type
_entity_poly.pdbx_seq_one_letter_code
_entity_poly.pdbx_strand_id
1 'polypeptide(L)'
;MAQSPEVLVRRLIEEGFNEGNLDVADELVSPELVEHQNFGPGHAPGAEGVKAVIASLRRAFSDFHLSIDDLAVDGHTVWLRMTGTGTNDGSFMGHSPTGRSMRTDVFDSLRVESDRIVEHWGVPDRLGTLFQLGLAQPPNRASAPASTAA
;
A
#
# COMPACT_ATOMS: atom_id res chain seq x y z
N MET A 1 6.62 -26.88 10.64
CA MET A 1 6.92 -26.76 9.21
C MET A 1 6.93 -25.28 8.84
N ALA A 2 7.91 -24.86 8.06
CA ALA A 2 7.96 -23.49 7.57
C ALA A 2 6.73 -23.19 6.68
N GLN A 3 6.15 -22.01 6.84
CA GLN A 3 5.08 -21.55 5.97
C GLN A 3 5.66 -21.11 4.62
N SER A 4 4.89 -21.28 3.54
CA SER A 4 5.33 -20.76 2.25
C SER A 4 5.37 -19.23 2.23
N PRO A 5 6.26 -18.61 1.45
CA PRO A 5 6.30 -17.16 1.32
C PRO A 5 4.95 -16.55 0.95
N GLU A 6 4.20 -17.20 0.06
CA GLU A 6 2.85 -16.77 -0.33
C GLU A 6 1.90 -16.70 0.87
N VAL A 7 1.90 -17.72 1.73
CA VAL A 7 1.00 -17.77 2.90
C VAL A 7 1.29 -16.62 3.86
N LEU A 8 2.57 -16.33 4.15
CA LEU A 8 2.93 -15.22 5.03
C LEU A 8 2.47 -13.88 4.48
N VAL A 9 2.71 -13.66 3.18
CA VAL A 9 2.35 -12.39 2.54
C VAL A 9 0.82 -12.22 2.48
N ARG A 10 0.07 -13.28 2.13
CA ARG A 10 -1.40 -13.23 2.16
C ARG A 10 -1.93 -12.92 3.55
N ARG A 11 -1.37 -13.53 4.60
CA ARG A 11 -1.77 -13.25 5.98
C ARG A 11 -1.53 -11.79 6.36
N LEU A 12 -0.39 -11.21 5.99
CA LEU A 12 -0.13 -9.80 6.27
C LEU A 12 -1.17 -8.89 5.60
N ILE A 13 -1.54 -9.17 4.36
CA ILE A 13 -2.55 -8.38 3.64
C ILE A 13 -3.95 -8.60 4.25
N GLU A 14 -4.38 -9.83 4.43
CA GLU A 14 -5.73 -10.15 4.86
C GLU A 14 -5.96 -9.82 6.35
N GLU A 15 -5.12 -10.36 7.24
CA GLU A 15 -5.26 -10.14 8.68
C GLU A 15 -4.81 -8.73 9.09
N GLY A 16 -3.66 -8.25 8.57
CA GLY A 16 -3.09 -6.96 8.94
C GLY A 16 -3.82 -5.79 8.29
N PHE A 17 -3.74 -5.66 6.98
CA PHE A 17 -4.30 -4.51 6.26
C PHE A 17 -5.83 -4.52 6.22
N ASN A 18 -6.46 -5.65 5.92
CA ASN A 18 -7.92 -5.71 5.73
C ASN A 18 -8.69 -5.84 7.03
N GLU A 19 -8.20 -6.61 8.00
CA GLU A 19 -8.88 -6.81 9.29
C GLU A 19 -8.38 -5.85 10.38
N GLY A 20 -7.21 -5.23 10.19
CA GLY A 20 -6.62 -4.32 11.18
C GLY A 20 -5.95 -5.00 12.36
N ASN A 21 -5.61 -6.29 12.24
CA ASN A 21 -4.87 -7.02 13.25
C ASN A 21 -3.39 -6.64 13.21
N LEU A 22 -2.98 -5.74 14.10
CA LEU A 22 -1.60 -5.26 14.17
C LEU A 22 -0.61 -6.31 14.68
N ASP A 23 -1.07 -7.26 15.49
CA ASP A 23 -0.21 -8.30 16.09
C ASP A 23 0.38 -9.22 15.01
N VAL A 24 -0.30 -9.39 13.88
CA VAL A 24 0.22 -10.17 12.76
C VAL A 24 1.53 -9.60 12.20
N ALA A 25 1.74 -8.29 12.27
CA ALA A 25 3.00 -7.68 11.86
C ALA A 25 4.17 -8.10 12.77
N ASP A 26 3.94 -8.21 14.08
CA ASP A 26 4.96 -8.70 15.01
C ASP A 26 5.32 -10.17 14.75
N GLU A 27 4.34 -10.96 14.32
CA GLU A 27 4.56 -12.37 13.97
C GLU A 27 5.31 -12.54 12.64
N LEU A 28 4.92 -11.78 11.60
CA LEU A 28 5.33 -12.04 10.22
C LEU A 28 6.48 -11.16 9.72
N VAL A 29 6.71 -9.99 10.33
CA VAL A 29 7.70 -9.03 9.85
C VAL A 29 8.97 -9.10 10.69
N SER A 30 10.12 -9.11 10.02
CA SER A 30 11.41 -9.04 10.69
C SER A 30 11.60 -7.68 11.38
N PRO A 31 12.15 -7.64 12.60
CA PRO A 31 12.57 -6.36 13.21
C PRO A 31 13.63 -5.63 12.38
N GLU A 32 14.36 -6.36 11.53
CA GLU A 32 15.41 -5.84 10.63
C GLU A 32 14.90 -5.68 9.19
N LEU A 33 13.59 -5.54 8.97
CA LEU A 33 13.01 -5.35 7.65
C LEU A 33 13.72 -4.23 6.89
N VAL A 34 14.21 -4.55 5.68
CA VAL A 34 14.71 -3.54 4.73
C VAL A 34 13.52 -2.98 3.96
N GLU A 35 13.14 -1.74 4.27
CA GLU A 35 12.01 -1.06 3.66
C GLU A 35 12.48 -0.10 2.57
N HIS A 36 12.05 -0.33 1.32
CA HIS A 36 12.41 0.50 0.18
C HIS A 36 11.33 1.52 -0.21
N GLN A 37 10.10 1.34 0.27
CA GLN A 37 9.05 2.33 0.04
C GLN A 37 9.30 3.57 0.90
N ASN A 38 9.24 4.74 0.28
CA ASN A 38 9.42 6.00 1.00
C ASN A 38 8.12 6.41 1.72
N PHE A 39 8.09 6.23 3.02
CA PHE A 39 7.01 6.69 3.91
C PHE A 39 7.27 8.06 4.53
N GLY A 40 8.39 8.71 4.18
CA GLY A 40 8.77 10.01 4.73
C GLY A 40 9.66 9.92 5.98
N PRO A 41 10.08 11.07 6.50
CA PRO A 41 10.95 11.13 7.66
C PRO A 41 10.25 10.63 8.93
N GLY A 42 10.99 9.94 9.79
CA GLY A 42 10.46 9.44 11.06
C GLY A 42 9.68 8.13 10.97
N HIS A 43 9.65 7.47 9.79
CA HIS A 43 9.08 6.14 9.66
C HIS A 43 9.85 5.14 10.53
N ALA A 44 9.14 4.40 11.39
CA ALA A 44 9.75 3.41 12.27
C ALA A 44 10.22 2.17 11.49
N PRO A 45 11.30 1.51 11.90
CA PRO A 45 11.77 0.28 11.25
C PRO A 45 10.91 -0.93 11.62
N GLY A 46 11.02 -1.99 10.82
CA GLY A 46 10.48 -3.31 11.11
C GLY A 46 8.95 -3.34 11.27
N ALA A 47 8.49 -4.21 12.16
CA ALA A 47 7.06 -4.40 12.40
C ALA A 47 6.35 -3.13 12.91
N GLU A 48 7.02 -2.28 13.68
CA GLU A 48 6.46 -1.01 14.16
C GLU A 48 6.11 -0.07 13.00
N GLY A 49 6.97 0.00 11.98
CA GLY A 49 6.69 0.76 10.76
C GLY A 49 5.50 0.23 10.00
N VAL A 50 5.40 -1.08 9.84
CA VAL A 50 4.27 -1.74 9.17
C VAL A 50 2.96 -1.50 9.93
N LYS A 51 2.97 -1.65 11.26
CA LYS A 51 1.81 -1.35 12.11
C LYS A 51 1.35 0.11 11.97
N ALA A 52 2.30 1.05 11.92
CA ALA A 52 2.00 2.47 11.73
C ALA A 52 1.33 2.73 10.38
N VAL A 53 1.78 2.08 9.31
CA VAL A 53 1.17 2.19 7.96
C VAL A 53 -0.26 1.65 7.98
N ILE A 54 -0.46 0.44 8.50
CA ILE A 54 -1.79 -0.18 8.61
C ILE A 54 -2.75 0.73 9.40
N ALA A 55 -2.34 1.18 10.58
CA ALA A 55 -3.15 2.04 11.43
C ALA A 55 -3.48 3.38 10.76
N SER A 56 -2.52 3.98 10.05
CA SER A 56 -2.70 5.23 9.32
C SER A 56 -3.70 5.10 8.18
N LEU A 57 -3.58 4.05 7.36
CA LEU A 57 -4.51 3.79 6.26
C LEU A 57 -5.92 3.54 6.77
N ARG A 58 -6.08 2.74 7.80
CA ARG A 58 -7.41 2.43 8.37
C ARG A 58 -8.05 3.61 9.09
N ARG A 59 -7.27 4.55 9.62
CA ARG A 59 -7.80 5.83 10.12
C ARG A 59 -8.23 6.78 9.02
N ALA A 60 -7.48 6.81 7.90
CA ALA A 60 -7.81 7.67 6.77
C ALA A 60 -9.02 7.16 5.96
N PHE A 61 -9.18 5.85 5.94
CA PHE A 61 -10.22 5.12 5.19
C PHE A 61 -10.75 3.99 6.09
N SER A 62 -11.86 4.21 6.79
CA SER A 62 -12.39 3.19 7.73
C SER A 62 -12.83 1.89 7.05
N ASP A 63 -13.15 1.98 5.75
CA ASP A 63 -13.50 0.87 4.87
C ASP A 63 -12.33 0.41 3.97
N PHE A 64 -11.08 0.71 4.36
CA PHE A 64 -9.89 0.34 3.59
C PHE A 64 -9.83 -1.15 3.29
N HIS A 65 -9.59 -1.50 2.03
CA HIS A 65 -9.45 -2.88 1.59
C HIS A 65 -8.40 -3.01 0.49
N LEU A 66 -7.51 -3.99 0.64
CA LEU A 66 -6.58 -4.44 -0.40
C LEU A 66 -7.04 -5.77 -0.98
N SER A 67 -7.30 -5.79 -2.28
CA SER A 67 -7.55 -7.03 -3.03
C SER A 67 -6.27 -7.47 -3.73
N ILE A 68 -5.88 -8.72 -3.54
CA ILE A 68 -4.78 -9.32 -4.32
C ILE A 68 -5.37 -9.76 -5.67
N ASP A 69 -4.99 -9.06 -6.73
CA ASP A 69 -5.50 -9.32 -8.09
C ASP A 69 -4.63 -10.34 -8.82
N ASP A 70 -3.32 -10.33 -8.54
CA ASP A 70 -2.36 -11.26 -9.12
C ASP A 70 -1.18 -11.46 -8.17
N LEU A 71 -0.61 -12.66 -8.16
CA LEU A 71 0.50 -13.01 -7.29
C LEU A 71 1.40 -14.03 -8.00
N ALA A 72 2.69 -13.79 -7.93
CA ALA A 72 3.71 -14.74 -8.39
C ALA A 72 4.77 -14.93 -7.33
N VAL A 73 5.31 -16.14 -7.23
CA VAL A 73 6.40 -16.47 -6.32
C VAL A 73 7.62 -16.87 -7.14
N ASP A 74 8.73 -16.19 -6.89
CA ASP A 74 10.04 -16.54 -7.43
C ASP A 74 11.00 -16.81 -6.26
N GLY A 75 11.25 -18.08 -5.98
CA GLY A 75 12.06 -18.51 -4.83
C GLY A 75 11.47 -18.03 -3.50
N HIS A 76 12.14 -17.09 -2.87
CA HIS A 76 11.72 -16.48 -1.60
C HIS A 76 11.01 -15.13 -1.77
N THR A 77 10.84 -14.65 -3.00
CA THR A 77 10.22 -13.35 -3.30
C THR A 77 8.81 -13.54 -3.82
N VAL A 78 7.87 -12.81 -3.22
CA VAL A 78 6.46 -12.76 -3.63
C VAL A 78 6.21 -11.43 -4.32
N TRP A 79 5.70 -11.49 -5.53
CA TRP A 79 5.31 -10.35 -6.33
C TRP A 79 3.78 -10.22 -6.33
N LEU A 80 3.28 -9.03 -6.11
CA LEU A 80 1.85 -8.76 -5.99
C LEU A 80 1.44 -7.60 -6.88
N ARG A 81 0.31 -7.77 -7.54
CA ARG A 81 -0.48 -6.66 -8.05
C ARG A 81 -1.79 -6.63 -7.27
N MET A 82 -2.09 -5.49 -6.67
CA MET A 82 -3.23 -5.32 -5.78
C MET A 82 -4.04 -4.09 -6.16
N THR A 83 -5.29 -4.07 -5.73
CA THR A 83 -6.16 -2.90 -5.77
C THR A 83 -6.52 -2.48 -4.35
N GLY A 84 -6.19 -1.25 -4.00
CA GLY A 84 -6.63 -0.61 -2.77
C GLY A 84 -7.90 0.20 -3.01
N THR A 85 -8.88 0.09 -2.12
CA THR A 85 -10.12 0.88 -2.16
C THR A 85 -10.42 1.47 -0.79
N GLY A 86 -11.15 2.57 -0.76
CA GLY A 86 -11.62 3.17 0.47
C GLY A 86 -12.32 4.50 0.26
N THR A 87 -13.06 4.93 1.28
CA THR A 87 -13.69 6.25 1.37
C THR A 87 -12.92 7.09 2.38
N ASN A 88 -12.48 8.27 1.97
CA ASN A 88 -11.65 9.14 2.80
C ASN A 88 -12.49 9.85 3.87
N ASP A 89 -12.63 9.22 5.00
CA ASP A 89 -13.39 9.70 6.17
C ASP A 89 -12.51 10.12 7.35
N GLY A 90 -11.20 9.98 7.22
CA GLY A 90 -10.21 10.43 8.19
C GLY A 90 -9.09 11.26 7.55
N SER A 91 -8.21 11.81 8.38
CA SER A 91 -7.06 12.58 7.90
C SER A 91 -6.13 11.69 7.05
N PHE A 92 -5.72 12.19 5.88
CA PHE A 92 -4.80 11.51 4.97
C PHE A 92 -3.69 12.45 4.52
N MET A 93 -2.45 12.06 4.75
CA MET A 93 -1.24 12.83 4.40
C MET A 93 -1.29 14.29 4.87
N GLY A 94 -1.83 14.53 6.07
CA GLY A 94 -1.96 15.87 6.64
C GLY A 94 -3.16 16.69 6.14
N HIS A 95 -3.98 16.12 5.24
CA HIS A 95 -5.21 16.76 4.76
C HIS A 95 -6.42 16.28 5.55
N SER A 96 -7.40 17.19 5.71
CA SER A 96 -8.70 16.85 6.29
C SER A 96 -9.47 15.85 5.42
N PRO A 97 -10.40 15.07 6.00
CA PRO A 97 -11.23 14.13 5.23
C PRO A 97 -11.97 14.82 4.09
N THR A 98 -12.00 14.18 2.92
CA THR A 98 -12.66 14.69 1.72
C THR A 98 -14.04 14.09 1.50
N GLY A 99 -14.32 12.91 2.10
CA GLY A 99 -15.53 12.13 1.87
C GLY A 99 -15.56 11.42 0.51
N ARG A 100 -14.48 11.54 -0.27
CA ARG A 100 -14.39 10.93 -1.61
C ARG A 100 -13.85 9.50 -1.53
N SER A 101 -14.23 8.69 -2.49
CA SER A 101 -13.72 7.34 -2.66
C SER A 101 -12.49 7.31 -3.55
N MET A 102 -11.61 6.36 -3.28
CA MET A 102 -10.44 6.08 -4.12
C MET A 102 -10.37 4.63 -4.52
N ARG A 103 -9.73 4.39 -5.65
CA ARG A 103 -9.26 3.09 -6.12
C ARG A 103 -7.83 3.26 -6.61
N THR A 104 -6.88 2.56 -6.01
CA THR A 104 -5.46 2.69 -6.31
C THR A 104 -4.85 1.35 -6.71
N ASP A 105 -3.99 1.37 -7.71
CA ASP A 105 -3.16 0.23 -8.05
C ASP A 105 -1.92 0.22 -7.14
N VAL A 106 -1.54 -0.98 -6.69
CA VAL A 106 -0.38 -1.20 -5.85
C VAL A 106 0.42 -2.37 -6.39
N PHE A 107 1.72 -2.15 -6.59
CA PHE A 107 2.68 -3.20 -6.93
C PHE A 107 3.69 -3.36 -5.81
N ASP A 108 3.77 -4.55 -5.25
CA ASP A 108 4.69 -4.86 -4.16
C ASP A 108 5.55 -6.07 -4.51
N SER A 109 6.75 -6.10 -3.95
CA SER A 109 7.52 -7.33 -3.79
C SER A 109 7.99 -7.48 -2.36
N LEU A 110 7.87 -8.68 -1.83
CA LEU A 110 8.24 -9.01 -0.46
C LEU A 110 9.13 -10.26 -0.47
N ARG A 111 10.29 -10.16 0.18
CA ARG A 111 11.18 -11.31 0.35
C ARG A 111 11.01 -11.90 1.73
N VAL A 112 10.90 -13.22 1.77
CA VAL A 112 10.68 -14.00 3.00
C VAL A 112 11.89 -14.88 3.28
N GLU A 113 12.41 -14.83 4.49
CA GLU A 113 13.44 -15.72 5.00
C GLU A 113 13.10 -16.15 6.43
N SER A 114 13.33 -17.43 6.75
CA SER A 114 13.09 -17.97 8.09
C SER A 114 11.72 -17.59 8.68
N ASP A 115 10.68 -17.79 7.88
CA ASP A 115 9.28 -17.45 8.21
C ASP A 115 9.03 -15.99 8.59
N ARG A 116 9.85 -15.08 8.07
CA ARG A 116 9.73 -13.63 8.26
C ARG A 116 9.85 -12.88 6.95
N ILE A 117 9.09 -11.81 6.82
CA ILE A 117 9.24 -10.84 5.74
C ILE A 117 10.43 -9.95 6.09
N VAL A 118 11.48 -10.00 5.26
CA VAL A 118 12.77 -9.36 5.54
C VAL A 118 13.07 -8.18 4.64
N GLU A 119 12.33 -8.02 3.52
CA GLU A 119 12.54 -6.94 2.57
C GLU A 119 11.24 -6.63 1.83
N HIS A 120 10.98 -5.35 1.60
CA HIS A 120 9.77 -4.87 0.95
C HIS A 120 10.08 -3.74 -0.03
N TRP A 121 9.52 -3.87 -1.24
CA TRP A 121 9.38 -2.82 -2.23
C TRP A 121 7.89 -2.58 -2.47
N GLY A 122 7.42 -1.33 -2.41
CA GLY A 122 6.02 -1.02 -2.65
C GLY A 122 5.87 0.25 -3.49
N VAL A 123 5.00 0.18 -4.49
CA VAL A 123 4.70 1.29 -5.39
C VAL A 123 3.19 1.45 -5.55
N PRO A 124 2.53 2.17 -4.63
CA PRO A 124 1.14 2.58 -4.84
C PRO A 124 1.05 3.75 -5.82
N ASP A 125 -0.01 3.81 -6.62
CA ASP A 125 -0.33 5.01 -7.41
C ASP A 125 -0.84 6.14 -6.50
N ARG A 126 0.10 6.74 -5.79
CA ARG A 126 -0.19 7.81 -4.83
C ARG A 126 -0.73 9.08 -5.51
N LEU A 127 -0.17 9.42 -6.66
CA LEU A 127 -0.60 10.62 -7.38
C LEU A 127 -2.04 10.47 -7.89
N GLY A 128 -2.37 9.32 -8.47
CA GLY A 128 -3.74 9.00 -8.88
C GLY A 128 -4.72 9.05 -7.72
N THR A 129 -4.32 8.56 -6.55
CA THR A 129 -5.11 8.65 -5.32
C THR A 129 -5.38 10.10 -4.92
N LEU A 130 -4.36 10.96 -4.93
CA LEU A 130 -4.52 12.38 -4.60
C LEU A 130 -5.46 13.09 -5.58
N PHE A 131 -5.40 12.76 -6.87
CA PHE A 131 -6.35 13.31 -7.86
C PHE A 131 -7.78 12.88 -7.57
N GLN A 132 -8.02 11.61 -7.27
CA GLN A 132 -9.35 11.07 -6.96
C GLN A 132 -9.95 11.71 -5.71
N LEU A 133 -9.12 11.97 -4.71
CA LEU A 133 -9.53 12.62 -3.46
C LEU A 133 -9.68 14.14 -3.59
N GLY A 134 -9.28 14.73 -4.72
CA GLY A 134 -9.31 16.19 -4.93
C GLY A 134 -8.22 16.94 -4.14
N LEU A 135 -7.17 16.25 -3.71
CA LEU A 135 -6.04 16.80 -2.95
C LEU A 135 -4.89 17.26 -3.84
N ALA A 136 -4.91 16.91 -5.10
CA ALA A 136 -4.02 17.42 -6.15
C ALA A 136 -4.81 17.61 -7.44
N GLN A 137 -4.32 18.49 -8.31
CA GLN A 137 -4.94 18.73 -9.63
C GLN A 137 -4.12 18.02 -10.71
N PRO A 138 -4.78 17.27 -11.63
CA PRO A 138 -4.10 16.75 -12.80
C PRO A 138 -3.51 17.92 -13.61
N PRO A 139 -2.37 17.73 -14.27
CA PRO A 139 -1.83 18.75 -15.16
C PRO A 139 -2.87 19.06 -16.24
N ASN A 140 -3.11 20.36 -16.49
CA ASN A 140 -3.95 20.78 -17.59
C ASN A 140 -3.36 20.23 -18.90
N ARG A 141 -4.12 19.39 -19.59
CA ARG A 141 -3.81 19.12 -20.99
C ARG A 141 -3.99 20.46 -21.71
N ALA A 142 -2.90 21.07 -22.15
CA ALA A 142 -3.00 22.15 -23.11
C ALA A 142 -3.87 21.61 -24.26
N SER A 143 -4.97 22.29 -24.56
CA SER A 143 -5.76 21.99 -25.73
C SER A 143 -4.80 22.00 -26.92
N ALA A 144 -4.68 20.90 -27.63
CA ALA A 144 -3.90 20.85 -28.85
C ALA A 144 -4.38 22.01 -29.73
N PRO A 145 -3.47 22.82 -30.32
CA PRO A 145 -3.90 23.88 -31.20
C PRO A 145 -4.76 23.25 -32.30
N ALA A 146 -5.93 23.83 -32.53
CA ALA A 146 -6.80 23.40 -33.59
C ALA A 146 -5.97 23.39 -34.89
N SER A 147 -5.86 22.21 -35.53
CA SER A 147 -5.22 22.09 -36.82
C SER A 147 -6.02 22.95 -37.79
N THR A 148 -5.50 24.11 -38.14
CA THR A 148 -5.99 24.89 -39.25
C THR A 148 -5.64 24.12 -40.52
N ALA A 149 -6.58 23.28 -40.97
CA ALA A 149 -6.50 22.75 -42.31
C ALA A 149 -6.68 23.88 -43.27
N ALA A 150 -5.64 24.20 -44.01
CA ALA A 150 -5.70 25.06 -45.16
C ALA A 150 -6.27 24.29 -46.35
#